data_b2112d7a6344c87d98c81e5a9bdb3bc3
#
_entry.id   b2112d7a6344c87d98c81e5a9bdb3bc3
#
_cell.length_a   1.000
_cell.length_b   1.000
_cell.length_c   1.000
_cell.angle_alpha   90.00
_cell.angle_beta   90.00
_cell.angle_gamma   90.00
#
_symmetry.space_group_name_H-M   'P 1'
#
loop_
_entity.id
_entity.type
_entity.pdbx_description
1 polymer ?
#
loop_
_entity_poly.entity_id
_entity_poly.type
_entity_poly.pdbx_seq_one_letter_code
_entity_poly.pdbx_strand_id
1 'polypeptide(L)'
;MVNLPYSGHTNPSLGLVRCLVAAGHEVDYVQADGFRGRVEASGARFVPYDAPPHSCVSALNEVLNWGAAYRTVRRIGANYDCLIYELLFFPGKALAAELGIPSYRLISTFALNRNLLRVLGQTGGPYLTALFRSERVCTALSRLFLPKFSLRENNLAEALVSEAPPHNFIYTLRDFQPEEACFPETKYHFVGPAVEDRAEEPFSFGESGN
;
A
#
# COMPACT_ATOMS: atom_id res chain seq x y z
N MET A 1 4.64 -6.55 -8.27
CA MET A 1 3.84 -5.72 -7.33
C MET A 1 4.25 -5.97 -5.90
N VAL A 2 3.98 -5.03 -4.98
CA VAL A 2 4.24 -5.21 -3.55
C VAL A 2 3.14 -4.58 -2.69
N ASN A 3 2.76 -5.26 -1.61
CA ASN A 3 1.80 -4.77 -0.63
C ASN A 3 2.15 -5.26 0.77
N LEU A 4 1.59 -4.63 1.79
CA LEU A 4 1.64 -5.08 3.17
C LEU A 4 0.46 -6.02 3.49
N PRO A 5 0.52 -6.80 4.58
CA PRO A 5 -0.45 -7.87 4.86
C PRO A 5 -1.79 -7.35 5.40
N TYR A 6 -2.42 -6.44 4.66
CA TYR A 6 -3.75 -5.90 4.95
C TYR A 6 -4.74 -6.32 3.87
N SER A 7 -5.81 -7.02 4.24
CA SER A 7 -6.83 -7.48 3.28
C SER A 7 -7.51 -6.33 2.56
N GLY A 8 -7.80 -5.21 3.25
CA GLY A 8 -8.43 -4.03 2.67
C GLY A 8 -7.57 -3.33 1.60
N HIS A 9 -6.27 -3.53 1.63
CA HIS A 9 -5.32 -2.98 0.66
C HIS A 9 -4.93 -3.99 -0.43
N THR A 10 -4.92 -5.29 -0.10
CA THR A 10 -4.56 -6.35 -1.04
C THR A 10 -5.70 -6.70 -1.96
N ASN A 11 -6.91 -6.93 -1.43
CA ASN A 11 -8.04 -7.37 -2.24
C ASN A 11 -8.36 -6.43 -3.42
N PRO A 12 -8.39 -5.09 -3.27
CA PRO A 12 -8.66 -4.20 -4.39
C PRO A 12 -7.62 -4.30 -5.52
N SER A 13 -6.39 -4.68 -5.21
CA SER A 13 -5.32 -4.78 -6.21
C SER A 13 -5.35 -6.07 -7.03
N LEU A 14 -6.06 -7.12 -6.58
CA LEU A 14 -6.11 -8.41 -7.27
C LEU A 14 -6.82 -8.33 -8.63
N GLY A 15 -7.81 -7.45 -8.76
CA GLY A 15 -8.46 -7.19 -10.04
C GLY A 15 -7.53 -6.59 -11.08
N LEU A 16 -6.73 -5.59 -10.67
CA LEU A 16 -5.71 -5.06 -11.53
C LEU A 16 -4.73 -6.15 -11.98
N VAL A 17 -4.33 -7.04 -11.05
CA VAL A 17 -3.44 -8.18 -11.38
C VAL A 17 -4.06 -9.05 -12.46
N ARG A 18 -5.34 -9.45 -12.32
CA ARG A 18 -6.04 -10.24 -13.34
C ARG A 18 -6.04 -9.56 -14.70
N CYS A 19 -6.32 -8.25 -14.72
CA CYS A 19 -6.29 -7.49 -15.98
C CYS A 19 -4.90 -7.45 -16.61
N LEU A 20 -3.85 -7.24 -15.82
CA LEU A 20 -2.47 -7.24 -16.30
C LEU A 20 -2.07 -8.60 -16.87
N VAL A 21 -2.38 -9.68 -16.14
CA VAL A 21 -2.09 -11.06 -16.60
C VAL A 21 -2.88 -11.37 -17.87
N ALA A 22 -4.15 -11.01 -17.95
CA ALA A 22 -4.98 -11.19 -19.15
C ALA A 22 -4.46 -10.37 -20.36
N ALA A 23 -3.80 -9.23 -20.09
CA ALA A 23 -3.13 -8.43 -21.12
C ALA A 23 -1.74 -8.99 -21.53
N GLY A 24 -1.30 -10.12 -20.96
CA GLY A 24 -0.05 -10.78 -21.29
C GLY A 24 1.16 -10.33 -20.47
N HIS A 25 0.97 -9.57 -19.39
CA HIS A 25 2.04 -9.19 -18.48
C HIS A 25 2.35 -10.30 -17.47
N GLU A 26 3.63 -10.50 -17.17
CA GLU A 26 4.07 -11.32 -16.06
C GLU A 26 4.06 -10.49 -14.77
N VAL A 27 3.31 -10.94 -13.77
CA VAL A 27 3.17 -10.23 -12.50
C VAL A 27 3.69 -11.08 -11.35
N ASP A 28 4.75 -10.59 -10.71
CA ASP A 28 5.20 -11.09 -9.42
C ASP A 28 4.60 -10.23 -8.31
N TYR A 29 4.02 -10.89 -7.31
CA TYR A 29 3.36 -10.21 -6.20
C TYR A 29 4.05 -10.53 -4.88
N VAL A 30 4.77 -9.55 -4.36
CA VAL A 30 5.47 -9.64 -3.07
C VAL A 30 4.47 -9.41 -1.94
N GLN A 31 4.24 -10.44 -1.11
CA GLN A 31 3.23 -10.41 -0.06
C GLN A 31 3.52 -11.45 1.05
N ALA A 32 2.83 -11.36 2.18
CA ALA A 32 2.86 -12.34 3.25
C ALA A 32 2.16 -13.66 2.87
N ASP A 33 2.65 -14.80 3.40
CA ASP A 33 2.17 -16.15 3.04
C ASP A 33 0.66 -16.35 3.19
N GLY A 34 0.01 -15.69 4.15
CA GLY A 34 -1.44 -15.75 4.31
C GLY A 34 -2.27 -15.24 3.12
N PHE A 35 -1.64 -14.59 2.16
CA PHE A 35 -2.27 -14.09 0.94
C PHE A 35 -1.93 -14.93 -0.31
N ARG A 36 -1.07 -15.95 -0.19
CA ARG A 36 -0.59 -16.77 -1.31
C ARG A 36 -1.73 -17.24 -2.21
N GLY A 37 -2.72 -17.93 -1.66
CA GLY A 37 -3.81 -18.50 -2.46
C GLY A 37 -4.60 -17.44 -3.25
N ARG A 38 -4.84 -16.25 -2.65
CA ARG A 38 -5.54 -15.16 -3.35
C ARG A 38 -4.68 -14.53 -4.45
N VAL A 39 -3.39 -14.38 -4.22
CA VAL A 39 -2.44 -13.85 -5.21
C VAL A 39 -2.33 -14.81 -6.38
N GLU A 40 -2.10 -16.10 -6.13
CA GLU A 40 -2.01 -17.12 -7.19
C GLU A 40 -3.32 -17.28 -7.96
N ALA A 41 -4.47 -17.19 -7.30
CA ALA A 41 -5.78 -17.20 -7.95
C ALA A 41 -6.02 -15.96 -8.85
N SER A 42 -5.27 -14.88 -8.69
CA SER A 42 -5.30 -13.73 -9.60
C SER A 42 -4.41 -13.90 -10.84
N GLY A 43 -3.67 -15.00 -10.94
CA GLY A 43 -2.74 -15.30 -12.03
C GLY A 43 -1.31 -14.77 -11.81
N ALA A 44 -1.06 -14.06 -10.71
CA ALA A 44 0.30 -13.62 -10.38
C ALA A 44 1.14 -14.75 -9.77
N ARG A 45 2.45 -14.66 -9.95
CA ARG A 45 3.40 -15.47 -9.19
C ARG A 45 3.56 -14.87 -7.79
N PHE A 46 3.30 -15.67 -6.76
CA PHE A 46 3.49 -15.26 -5.38
C PHE A 46 4.99 -15.24 -5.02
N VAL A 47 5.43 -14.15 -4.41
CA VAL A 47 6.78 -13.99 -3.87
C VAL A 47 6.70 -13.69 -2.37
N PRO A 48 7.16 -14.59 -1.50
CA PRO A 48 7.13 -14.33 -0.06
C PRO A 48 8.11 -13.24 0.35
N TYR A 49 7.85 -12.60 1.48
CA TYR A 49 8.83 -11.74 2.14
C TYR A 49 10.10 -12.51 2.51
N ASP A 50 11.26 -11.83 2.52
CA ASP A 50 12.56 -12.40 2.95
C ASP A 50 12.62 -12.77 4.44
N ALA A 51 11.56 -12.55 5.20
CA ALA A 51 11.38 -12.99 6.59
C ALA A 51 9.91 -13.34 6.83
N PRO A 52 9.60 -14.20 7.82
CA PRO A 52 8.22 -14.49 8.19
C PRO A 52 7.46 -13.19 8.49
N PRO A 53 6.22 -13.06 8.02
CA PRO A 53 5.40 -11.89 8.30
C PRO A 53 5.06 -11.86 9.80
N HIS A 54 5.04 -10.64 10.35
CA HIS A 54 4.60 -10.40 11.72
C HIS A 54 3.13 -9.97 11.74
N SER A 55 2.43 -10.31 12.82
CA SER A 55 1.08 -9.80 13.04
C SER A 55 1.09 -8.26 13.08
N CYS A 56 0.18 -7.62 12.33
CA CYS A 56 0.08 -6.16 12.26
C CYS A 56 -0.53 -5.51 13.52
N VAL A 57 -0.44 -6.16 14.68
CA VAL A 57 -1.02 -5.68 15.95
C VAL A 57 -0.14 -4.64 16.64
N SER A 58 1.13 -4.50 16.24
CA SER A 58 2.04 -3.52 16.84
C SER A 58 2.82 -2.73 15.80
N ALA A 59 3.15 -1.48 16.10
CA ALA A 59 3.97 -0.62 15.25
C ALA A 59 5.35 -1.24 14.93
N LEU A 60 5.91 -2.01 15.86
CA LEU A 60 7.17 -2.72 15.63
C LEU A 60 7.02 -3.79 14.55
N ASN A 61 5.93 -4.55 14.58
CA ASN A 61 5.65 -5.58 13.59
C ASN A 61 5.41 -4.97 12.20
N GLU A 62 4.78 -3.80 12.13
CA GLU A 62 4.65 -3.08 10.86
C GLU A 62 6.01 -2.69 10.27
N VAL A 63 6.89 -2.14 11.10
CA VAL A 63 8.27 -1.79 10.67
C VAL A 63 9.03 -3.03 10.20
N LEU A 64 8.87 -4.17 10.86
CA LEU A 64 9.48 -5.44 10.46
C LEU A 64 8.92 -5.94 9.12
N ASN A 65 7.62 -5.83 8.90
CA ASN A 65 6.97 -6.17 7.63
C ASN A 65 7.43 -5.25 6.49
N TRP A 66 7.50 -3.93 6.74
CA TRP A 66 8.09 -2.98 5.78
C TRP A 66 9.51 -3.38 5.41
N GLY A 67 10.34 -3.67 6.42
CA GLY A 67 11.73 -4.08 6.20
C GLY A 67 11.86 -5.37 5.42
N ALA A 68 10.99 -6.36 5.66
CA ALA A 68 10.99 -7.61 4.94
C ALA A 68 10.57 -7.41 3.47
N ALA A 69 9.45 -6.72 3.23
CA ALA A 69 8.98 -6.40 1.89
C ALA A 69 10.03 -5.57 1.10
N TYR A 70 10.63 -4.56 1.74
CA TYR A 70 11.67 -3.72 1.14
C TYR A 70 12.88 -4.55 0.69
N ARG A 71 13.42 -5.41 1.55
CA ARG A 71 14.56 -6.28 1.20
C ARG A 71 14.22 -7.20 0.03
N THR A 72 13.03 -7.81 0.04
CA THR A 72 12.59 -8.67 -1.05
C THR A 72 12.56 -7.90 -2.37
N VAL A 73 11.87 -6.76 -2.43
CA VAL A 73 11.78 -5.94 -3.66
C VAL A 73 13.16 -5.44 -4.09
N ARG A 74 14.01 -5.01 -3.16
CA ARG A 74 15.37 -4.55 -3.48
C ARG A 74 16.23 -5.65 -4.11
N ARG A 75 16.06 -6.89 -3.66
CA ARG A 75 16.80 -8.06 -4.17
C ARG A 75 16.38 -8.48 -5.58
N ILE A 76 15.07 -8.40 -5.88
CA ILE A 76 14.55 -8.92 -7.15
C ILE A 76 14.18 -7.81 -8.15
N GLY A 77 13.99 -6.58 -7.69
CA GLY A 77 13.30 -5.52 -8.43
C GLY A 77 14.00 -5.09 -9.74
N ALA A 78 15.32 -5.21 -9.82
CA ALA A 78 16.07 -4.90 -11.04
C ALA A 78 15.73 -5.82 -12.25
N ASN A 79 15.01 -6.92 -12.03
CA ASN A 79 14.60 -7.84 -13.08
C ASN A 79 13.21 -7.49 -13.67
N TYR A 80 12.61 -6.35 -13.28
CA TYR A 80 11.26 -5.96 -13.68
C TYR A 80 11.25 -4.62 -14.40
N ASP A 81 10.28 -4.43 -15.27
CA ASP A 81 10.10 -3.20 -16.04
C ASP A 81 9.50 -2.07 -15.21
N CYS A 82 8.77 -2.38 -14.14
CA CYS A 82 8.19 -1.39 -13.24
C CYS A 82 7.87 -1.94 -11.84
N LEU A 83 7.69 -1.04 -10.88
CA LEU A 83 7.22 -1.34 -9.54
C LEU A 83 5.81 -0.77 -9.33
N ILE A 84 4.83 -1.64 -9.07
CA ILE A 84 3.49 -1.23 -8.63
C ILE A 84 3.39 -1.51 -7.13
N TYR A 85 3.03 -0.50 -6.35
CA TYR A 85 2.97 -0.63 -4.89
C TYR A 85 1.76 0.09 -4.30
N GLU A 86 1.28 -0.41 -3.17
CA GLU A 86 0.19 0.20 -2.43
C GLU A 86 0.70 1.30 -1.48
N LEU A 87 -0.14 2.29 -1.19
CA LEU A 87 0.17 3.50 -0.40
C LEU A 87 0.98 3.21 0.87
N LEU A 88 0.63 2.16 1.60
CA LEU A 88 1.30 1.82 2.86
C LEU A 88 2.75 1.30 2.66
N PHE A 89 3.10 0.85 1.47
CA PHE A 89 4.49 0.57 1.13
C PHE A 89 5.19 1.87 0.68
N PHE A 90 5.27 2.83 1.60
CA PHE A 90 5.78 4.19 1.34
C PHE A 90 7.19 4.27 0.74
N PRO A 91 8.13 3.29 0.90
CA PRO A 91 9.44 3.35 0.25
C PRO A 91 9.40 3.10 -1.26
N GLY A 92 8.24 2.77 -1.83
CA GLY A 92 8.12 2.25 -3.20
C GLY A 92 8.74 3.15 -4.26
N LYS A 93 8.51 4.48 -4.21
CA LYS A 93 9.08 5.43 -5.17
C LYS A 93 10.60 5.52 -5.05
N ALA A 94 11.11 5.68 -3.82
CA ALA A 94 12.56 5.79 -3.58
C ALA A 94 13.28 4.51 -4.01
N LEU A 95 12.70 3.35 -3.69
CA LEU A 95 13.24 2.06 -4.09
C LEU A 95 13.23 1.86 -5.62
N ALA A 96 12.15 2.22 -6.30
CA ALA A 96 12.07 2.15 -7.75
C ALA A 96 13.12 3.05 -8.42
N ALA A 97 13.35 4.26 -7.88
CA ALA A 97 14.40 5.15 -8.35
C ALA A 97 15.81 4.57 -8.13
N GLU A 98 16.06 3.90 -6.99
CA GLU A 98 17.31 3.17 -6.72
C GLU A 98 17.54 2.03 -7.74
N LEU A 99 16.44 1.35 -8.13
CA LEU A 99 16.47 0.25 -9.10
C LEU A 99 16.49 0.72 -10.57
N GLY A 100 16.27 2.00 -10.82
CA GLY A 100 16.24 2.57 -12.18
C GLY A 100 14.97 2.21 -12.97
N ILE A 101 13.86 1.88 -12.31
CA ILE A 101 12.60 1.48 -12.93
C ILE A 101 11.46 2.47 -12.58
N PRO A 102 10.45 2.64 -13.46
CA PRO A 102 9.27 3.43 -13.13
C PRO A 102 8.45 2.82 -11.99
N SER A 103 7.70 3.67 -11.30
CA SER A 103 6.82 3.25 -10.22
C SER A 103 5.42 3.81 -10.34
N TYR A 104 4.44 2.99 -9.93
CA TYR A 104 3.01 3.32 -9.90
C TYR A 104 2.47 3.03 -8.51
N ARG A 105 1.74 3.98 -7.94
CA ARG A 105 1.15 3.81 -6.60
C ARG A 105 -0.34 3.56 -6.69
N LEU A 106 -0.79 2.53 -5.97
CA LEU A 106 -2.21 2.24 -5.75
C LEU A 106 -2.63 2.83 -4.41
N ILE A 107 -3.83 3.35 -4.35
CA ILE A 107 -4.44 3.91 -3.15
C ILE A 107 -5.83 3.31 -3.02
N SER A 108 -5.97 2.37 -2.09
CA SER A 108 -7.21 1.61 -1.89
C SER A 108 -8.32 2.39 -1.18
N THR A 109 -8.02 3.56 -0.64
CA THR A 109 -8.95 4.43 0.07
C THR A 109 -8.94 5.85 -0.52
N PHE A 110 -8.37 6.81 0.20
CA PHE A 110 -8.27 8.21 -0.22
C PHE A 110 -6.81 8.60 -0.42
N ALA A 111 -6.55 9.48 -1.39
CA ALA A 111 -5.27 10.14 -1.50
C ALA A 111 -5.03 11.01 -0.24
N LEU A 112 -3.80 11.06 0.21
CA LEU A 112 -3.43 11.73 1.46
C LEU A 112 -2.58 12.97 1.18
N ASN A 113 -2.91 14.05 1.89
CA ASN A 113 -2.06 15.22 2.06
C ASN A 113 -1.75 15.43 3.57
N ARG A 114 -0.97 16.44 3.90
CA ARG A 114 -0.58 16.70 5.31
C ARG A 114 -1.79 16.97 6.22
N ASN A 115 -2.83 17.61 5.70
CA ASN A 115 -4.02 17.93 6.47
C ASN A 115 -4.85 16.69 6.77
N LEU A 116 -5.10 15.86 5.76
CA LEU A 116 -5.80 14.59 5.90
C LEU A 116 -5.05 13.61 6.83
N LEU A 117 -3.71 13.56 6.75
CA LEU A 117 -2.90 12.78 7.70
C LEU A 117 -3.07 13.25 9.14
N ARG A 118 -3.16 14.58 9.36
CA ARG A 118 -3.41 15.12 10.70
C ARG A 118 -4.79 14.70 11.24
N VAL A 119 -5.82 14.76 10.39
CA VAL A 119 -7.17 14.32 10.76
C VAL A 119 -7.17 12.82 11.06
N LEU A 120 -6.57 11.99 10.23
CA LEU A 120 -6.44 10.54 10.47
C LEU A 120 -5.65 10.23 11.75
N GLY A 121 -4.62 11.03 12.06
CA GLY A 121 -3.88 10.91 13.32
C GLY A 121 -4.72 11.22 14.56
N GLN A 122 -5.78 12.00 14.42
CA GLN A 122 -6.71 12.33 15.52
C GLN A 122 -7.85 11.31 15.66
N THR A 123 -8.30 10.71 14.57
CA THR A 123 -9.46 9.82 14.48
C THR A 123 -9.09 8.35 14.29
N GLY A 124 -7.86 8.08 13.89
CA GLY A 124 -7.33 6.73 13.68
C GLY A 124 -7.17 5.94 14.99
N GLY A 125 -6.93 4.63 14.84
CA GLY A 125 -6.68 3.76 16.00
C GLY A 125 -5.47 4.21 16.84
N PRO A 126 -5.32 3.65 18.04
CA PRO A 126 -4.36 4.10 19.06
C PRO A 126 -2.91 4.21 18.55
N TYR A 127 -2.53 3.40 17.58
CA TYR A 127 -1.17 3.41 17.00
C TYR A 127 -0.92 4.60 16.09
N LEU A 128 -1.84 4.90 15.16
CA LEU A 128 -1.76 6.09 14.30
C LEU A 128 -1.84 7.35 15.14
N THR A 129 -2.76 7.38 16.10
CA THR A 129 -2.88 8.50 17.05
C THR A 129 -1.59 8.71 17.84
N ALA A 130 -0.96 7.65 18.36
CA ALA A 130 0.31 7.74 19.09
C ALA A 130 1.46 8.23 18.19
N LEU A 131 1.54 7.73 16.95
CA LEU A 131 2.59 8.10 15.99
C LEU A 131 2.47 9.56 15.54
N PHE A 132 1.24 10.03 15.25
CA PHE A 132 1.01 11.37 14.70
C PHE A 132 0.64 12.43 15.73
N ARG A 133 0.35 12.03 16.98
CA ARG A 133 -0.02 12.96 18.08
C ARG A 133 1.11 13.90 18.48
N SER A 134 2.35 13.44 18.38
CA SER A 134 3.53 14.23 18.71
C SER A 134 4.48 14.28 17.54
N GLU A 135 4.57 15.41 16.87
CA GLU A 135 5.50 15.65 15.78
C GLU A 135 6.95 15.35 16.17
N ARG A 136 7.33 15.67 17.42
CA ARG A 136 8.69 15.39 17.93
C ARG A 136 8.95 13.89 18.04
N VAL A 137 8.01 13.10 18.51
CA VAL A 137 8.12 11.64 18.62
C VAL A 137 8.14 11.02 17.22
N CYS A 138 7.22 11.43 16.35
CA CYS A 138 7.20 10.98 14.96
C CYS A 138 8.54 11.27 14.26
N THR A 139 9.07 12.49 14.39
CA THR A 139 10.34 12.88 13.79
C THR A 139 11.51 12.07 14.35
N ALA A 140 11.58 11.86 15.67
CA ALA A 140 12.66 11.11 16.30
C ALA A 140 12.69 9.64 15.85
N LEU A 141 11.51 8.98 15.83
CA LEU A 141 11.38 7.61 15.33
C LEU A 141 11.68 7.54 13.84
N SER A 142 11.18 8.46 13.04
CA SER A 142 11.39 8.50 11.60
C SER A 142 12.87 8.62 11.24
N ARG A 143 13.61 9.49 11.91
CA ARG A 143 15.07 9.62 11.71
C ARG A 143 15.84 8.32 11.95
N LEU A 144 15.30 7.44 12.77
CA LEU A 144 15.91 6.15 13.05
C LEU A 144 15.59 5.11 11.96
N PHE A 145 14.39 5.20 11.34
CA PHE A 145 13.89 4.19 10.42
C PHE A 145 13.97 4.60 8.94
N LEU A 146 13.65 5.85 8.58
CA LEU A 146 13.56 6.27 7.19
C LEU A 146 14.86 6.10 6.38
N PRO A 147 16.06 6.37 6.94
CA PRO A 147 17.31 6.16 6.19
C PRO A 147 17.52 4.69 5.77
N LYS A 148 16.95 3.73 6.50
CA LYS A 148 17.03 2.30 6.16
C LYS A 148 16.25 1.94 4.89
N PHE A 149 15.34 2.82 4.46
CA PHE A 149 14.52 2.70 3.26
C PHE A 149 14.93 3.68 2.15
N SER A 150 16.15 4.20 2.20
CA SER A 150 16.67 5.21 1.24
C SER A 150 15.85 6.51 1.20
N LEU A 151 15.11 6.82 2.27
CA LEU A 151 14.28 8.01 2.39
C LEU A 151 15.03 9.15 3.09
N ARG A 152 14.79 10.38 2.61
CA ARG A 152 15.47 11.59 3.10
C ARG A 152 14.55 12.54 3.86
N GLU A 153 13.28 12.19 3.97
CA GLU A 153 12.26 12.98 4.63
C GLU A 153 12.53 13.09 6.13
N ASN A 154 12.05 14.18 6.74
CA ASN A 154 12.24 14.41 8.17
C ASN A 154 11.35 13.55 9.05
N ASN A 155 10.22 13.11 8.54
CA ASN A 155 9.32 12.22 9.27
C ASN A 155 8.46 11.35 8.34
N LEU A 156 7.86 10.29 8.89
CA LEU A 156 7.03 9.33 8.16
C LEU A 156 5.80 9.99 7.50
N ALA A 157 5.18 10.96 8.15
CA ALA A 157 4.04 11.67 7.58
C ALA A 157 4.44 12.43 6.30
N GLU A 158 5.62 13.01 6.30
CA GLU A 158 6.19 13.67 5.13
C GLU A 158 6.51 12.66 4.02
N ALA A 159 7.12 11.52 4.36
CA ALA A 159 7.41 10.46 3.41
C ALA A 159 6.13 9.91 2.73
N LEU A 160 5.06 9.68 3.48
CA LEU A 160 3.78 9.21 2.93
C LEU A 160 3.16 10.19 1.91
N VAL A 161 3.35 11.48 2.11
CA VAL A 161 2.76 12.54 1.26
C VAL A 161 3.70 12.96 0.12
N SER A 162 4.98 13.21 0.41
CA SER A 162 5.95 13.74 -0.55
C SER A 162 6.46 12.70 -1.53
N GLU A 163 6.58 11.44 -1.08
CA GLU A 163 7.05 10.31 -1.90
C GLU A 163 5.99 9.76 -2.88
N ALA A 164 5.08 10.61 -3.37
CA ALA A 164 4.15 10.22 -4.41
C ALA A 164 4.86 10.12 -5.78
N PRO A 165 4.72 8.99 -6.50
CA PRO A 165 5.24 8.83 -7.85
C PRO A 165 4.46 9.72 -8.85
N PRO A 166 4.89 9.81 -10.12
CA PRO A 166 4.16 10.57 -11.15
C PRO A 166 2.72 10.10 -11.37
N HIS A 167 2.43 8.82 -11.17
CA HIS A 167 1.11 8.24 -11.36
C HIS A 167 0.61 7.54 -10.11
N ASN A 168 -0.55 7.97 -9.64
CA ASN A 168 -1.24 7.43 -8.47
C ASN A 168 -2.66 7.06 -8.88
N PHE A 169 -3.07 5.81 -8.67
CA PHE A 169 -4.40 5.30 -9.00
C PHE A 169 -5.20 5.14 -7.72
N ILE A 170 -6.34 5.86 -7.63
CA ILE A 170 -7.17 5.91 -6.42
C ILE A 170 -8.46 5.14 -6.69
N TYR A 171 -8.73 4.13 -5.86
CA TYR A 171 -9.92 3.28 -5.96
C TYR A 171 -11.16 3.92 -5.33
N THR A 172 -11.34 5.21 -5.53
CA THR A 172 -12.56 5.95 -5.17
C THR A 172 -12.96 6.90 -6.29
N LEU A 173 -14.15 7.44 -6.21
CA LEU A 173 -14.61 8.51 -7.10
C LEU A 173 -14.04 9.84 -6.62
N ARG A 174 -13.78 10.75 -7.55
CA ARG A 174 -13.24 12.07 -7.26
C ARG A 174 -14.13 12.84 -6.28
N ASP A 175 -15.45 12.79 -6.47
CA ASP A 175 -16.43 13.49 -5.63
C ASP A 175 -16.44 13.03 -4.16
N PHE A 176 -15.91 11.82 -3.88
CA PHE A 176 -15.75 11.31 -2.51
C PHE A 176 -14.37 11.61 -1.92
N GLN A 177 -13.43 12.15 -2.72
CA GLN A 177 -12.10 12.48 -2.22
C GLN A 177 -12.14 13.75 -1.36
N PRO A 178 -11.83 13.68 -0.06
CA PRO A 178 -11.68 14.89 0.74
C PRO A 178 -10.58 15.80 0.19
N GLU A 179 -10.81 17.11 0.18
CA GLU A 179 -9.86 18.12 -0.35
C GLU A 179 -9.41 17.81 -1.79
N GLU A 180 -10.33 17.40 -2.64
CA GLU A 180 -10.08 16.88 -3.99
C GLU A 180 -9.24 17.83 -4.86
N ALA A 181 -9.39 19.14 -4.66
CA ALA A 181 -8.63 20.16 -5.36
C ALA A 181 -7.11 20.11 -5.11
N CYS A 182 -6.67 19.44 -4.02
CA CYS A 182 -5.25 19.21 -3.70
C CYS A 182 -4.62 18.10 -4.54
N PHE A 183 -5.40 17.37 -5.35
CA PHE A 183 -4.96 16.18 -6.07
C PHE A 183 -5.13 16.37 -7.59
N PRO A 184 -4.16 16.99 -8.30
CA PRO A 184 -4.24 17.28 -9.72
C PRO A 184 -4.32 15.98 -10.55
N GLU A 185 -5.18 15.99 -11.59
CA GLU A 185 -5.42 14.83 -12.48
C GLU A 185 -4.18 14.38 -13.26
N THR A 186 -3.24 15.28 -13.47
CA THR A 186 -1.95 14.93 -14.10
C THR A 186 -1.13 13.93 -13.29
N LYS A 187 -1.45 13.78 -12.00
CA LYS A 187 -0.72 12.92 -11.05
C LYS A 187 -1.62 11.91 -10.33
N TYR A 188 -2.90 12.21 -10.16
CA TYR A 188 -3.85 11.41 -9.39
C TYR A 188 -5.03 11.02 -10.27
N HIS A 189 -5.14 9.73 -10.54
CA HIS A 189 -6.14 9.14 -11.41
C HIS A 189 -7.21 8.45 -10.56
N PHE A 190 -8.40 9.03 -10.49
CA PHE A 190 -9.53 8.47 -9.77
C PHE A 190 -10.23 7.45 -10.67
N VAL A 191 -10.04 6.17 -10.38
CA VAL A 191 -10.50 5.05 -11.23
C VAL A 191 -11.78 4.38 -10.73
N GLY A 192 -12.32 4.86 -9.60
CA GLY A 192 -13.48 4.25 -8.97
C GLY A 192 -13.16 2.99 -8.16
N PRO A 193 -14.15 2.43 -7.46
CA PRO A 193 -13.95 1.26 -6.61
C PRO A 193 -13.56 0.04 -7.45
N ALA A 194 -12.60 -0.75 -6.96
CA ALA A 194 -12.25 -2.05 -7.53
C ALA A 194 -13.35 -3.08 -7.16
N VAL A 195 -14.44 -3.04 -7.89
CA VAL A 195 -15.54 -3.99 -7.74
C VAL A 195 -15.26 -5.22 -8.60
N GLU A 196 -15.29 -6.38 -8.00
CA GLU A 196 -15.12 -7.66 -8.69
C GLU A 196 -16.25 -8.60 -8.33
N ASP A 197 -16.61 -9.47 -9.28
CA ASP A 197 -17.44 -10.64 -8.99
C ASP A 197 -16.63 -11.57 -8.07
N ARG A 198 -16.88 -11.46 -6.78
CA ARG A 198 -16.33 -12.38 -5.79
C ARG A 198 -17.22 -13.63 -5.79
N ALA A 199 -16.61 -14.79 -5.98
CA ALA A 199 -17.24 -16.06 -5.69
C ALA A 199 -17.33 -16.22 -4.15
N GLU A 200 -18.25 -15.47 -3.55
CA GLU A 200 -18.59 -15.58 -2.13
C GLU A 200 -19.83 -16.45 -2.00
N GLU A 201 -19.88 -17.27 -0.95
CA GLU A 201 -21.09 -17.98 -0.58
C GLU A 201 -22.25 -16.98 -0.42
N PRO A 202 -23.47 -17.27 -0.91
CA PRO A 202 -24.61 -16.38 -0.74
C PRO A 202 -24.82 -16.09 0.75
N PHE A 203 -24.89 -14.83 1.11
CA PHE A 203 -25.19 -14.44 2.48
C PHE A 203 -26.60 -14.90 2.82
N SER A 204 -26.73 -15.87 3.74
CA SER A 204 -28.03 -16.24 4.30
C SER A 204 -28.29 -15.44 5.56
N PHE A 205 -29.33 -14.64 5.58
CA PHE A 205 -29.88 -14.15 6.84
C PHE A 205 -30.34 -15.38 7.64
N GLY A 206 -29.65 -15.70 8.74
CA GLY A 206 -30.13 -16.71 9.66
C GLY A 206 -31.56 -16.35 10.04
N GLU A 207 -32.48 -17.31 9.94
CA GLU A 207 -33.85 -17.14 10.45
C GLU A 207 -33.69 -16.72 11.93
N SER A 208 -34.11 -15.50 12.23
CA SER A 208 -34.28 -15.06 13.61
C SER A 208 -35.36 -15.95 14.20
N GLY A 209 -34.92 -16.97 14.95
CA GLY A 209 -35.86 -17.82 15.69
C GLY A 209 -36.73 -16.98 16.59
N ASN A 210 -38.03 -17.14 16.46
CA ASN A 210 -39.08 -16.65 17.37
C ASN A 210 -38.85 -17.14 18.78
#